data_5c0c8dbd261b68da80fb24f68eeb3a38
#
_entry.id   5c0c8dbd261b68da80fb24f68eeb3a38
#
_cell.length_a   1.000
_cell.length_b   1.000
_cell.length_c   1.000
_cell.angle_alpha   90.00
_cell.angle_beta   90.00
_cell.angle_gamma   90.00
#
_symmetry.space_group_name_H-M   'P 1'
#
loop_
_entity.id
_entity.type
_entity.pdbx_description
1 polymer ?
#
loop_
_entity_poly.entity_id
_entity_poly.type
_entity_poly.pdbx_seq_one_letter_code
_entity_poly.pdbx_strand_id
1 'polypeptide(L)'
;MKKILLALFSICFAISLFAQKKNEDKITIETEYGKIVLALYENTPKHRDNMMKLVKDKFYDSTLFHRVIPTFVIQGGDPDSKKAAPGQGLGEGDLGYKVPAEINSVNFHRRGALGMARDNNPEKASSACQFYIVVGRKYTDDELNNISSKTGRKFTPVQRSIYKTQGGTPHLDGNYTVYGIVEEGMDIVDKIANEARNPADRPDKDIKMIKVRMKKKKKFLLF
;
A
#
# COMPACT_ATOMS: atom_id res chain seq x y z
N MET A 1 25.39 3.87 47.07
CA MET A 1 23.95 3.61 46.84
C MET A 1 23.32 4.49 45.76
N LYS A 2 23.62 5.81 45.64
CA LYS A 2 23.03 6.70 44.60
C LYS A 2 23.37 6.32 43.14
N LYS A 3 24.57 5.76 42.88
CA LYS A 3 24.99 5.36 41.50
C LYS A 3 24.31 4.08 40.99
N ILE A 4 23.88 3.17 41.85
CA ILE A 4 23.18 1.94 41.50
C ILE A 4 21.71 2.25 41.15
N LEU A 5 21.09 3.22 41.80
CA LEU A 5 19.73 3.64 41.51
C LEU A 5 19.59 4.30 40.11
N LEU A 6 20.62 5.06 39.69
CA LEU A 6 20.63 5.69 38.35
C LEU A 6 20.74 4.68 37.23
N ALA A 7 21.53 3.61 37.42
CA ALA A 7 21.69 2.54 36.41
C ALA A 7 20.40 1.71 36.23
N LEU A 8 19.65 1.43 37.28
CA LEU A 8 18.37 0.72 37.22
C LEU A 8 17.29 1.56 36.54
N PHE A 9 17.28 2.90 36.72
CA PHE A 9 16.33 3.77 36.06
C PHE A 9 16.59 3.89 34.55
N SER A 10 17.86 3.91 34.11
CA SER A 10 18.24 3.90 32.68
C SER A 10 17.88 2.60 31.98
N ILE A 11 18.00 1.45 32.65
CA ILE A 11 17.66 0.15 32.06
C ILE A 11 16.14 0.00 31.90
N CYS A 12 15.32 0.49 32.85
CA CYS A 12 13.87 0.49 32.71
C CYS A 12 13.37 1.40 31.57
N PHE A 13 14.04 2.53 31.32
CA PHE A 13 13.66 3.42 30.21
C PHE A 13 14.02 2.85 28.83
N ALA A 14 15.13 2.09 28.72
CA ALA A 14 15.52 1.43 27.49
C ALA A 14 14.60 0.25 27.12
N ILE A 15 14.03 -0.46 28.08
CA ILE A 15 13.10 -1.56 27.86
C ILE A 15 11.74 -1.06 27.37
N SER A 16 11.32 0.14 27.73
CA SER A 16 10.05 0.74 27.29
C SER A 16 10.01 1.12 25.82
N LEU A 17 11.16 1.25 25.15
CA LEU A 17 11.22 1.60 23.72
C LEU A 17 11.09 0.40 22.78
N PHE A 18 11.14 -0.85 23.27
CA PHE A 18 11.04 -2.06 22.46
C PHE A 18 9.66 -2.72 22.45
N ALA A 19 8.66 -2.18 23.15
CA ALA A 19 7.39 -2.87 23.40
C ALA A 19 6.16 -2.22 22.76
N GLN A 20 6.28 -1.66 21.56
CA GLN A 20 5.08 -1.40 20.74
C GLN A 20 5.20 -2.07 19.39
N LYS A 21 5.14 -3.40 19.36
CA LYS A 21 4.79 -4.13 18.15
C LYS A 21 3.30 -3.86 17.91
N LYS A 22 3.02 -2.78 17.16
CA LYS A 22 1.67 -2.39 16.79
C LYS A 22 0.94 -3.61 16.23
N ASN A 23 -0.23 -3.90 16.78
CA ASN A 23 -1.10 -5.01 16.38
C ASN A 23 -1.82 -4.63 15.07
N GLU A 24 -1.06 -4.35 14.01
CA GLU A 24 -1.59 -3.97 12.72
C GLU A 24 -2.43 -5.10 12.13
N ASP A 25 -3.59 -4.75 11.56
CA ASP A 25 -4.38 -5.72 10.81
C ASP A 25 -3.65 -6.04 9.51
N LYS A 26 -3.53 -7.34 9.21
CA LYS A 26 -2.76 -7.81 8.05
C LYS A 26 -3.65 -8.61 7.12
N ILE A 27 -3.37 -8.45 5.83
CA ILE A 27 -4.05 -9.15 4.74
C ILE A 27 -3.00 -9.91 3.94
N THR A 28 -3.34 -11.12 3.52
CA THR A 28 -2.53 -11.90 2.57
C THR A 28 -3.27 -11.98 1.25
N ILE A 29 -2.61 -11.59 0.16
CA ILE A 29 -3.02 -11.79 -1.23
C ILE A 29 -2.24 -12.99 -1.76
N GLU A 30 -2.92 -14.03 -2.22
CA GLU A 30 -2.33 -15.18 -2.90
C GLU A 30 -2.47 -15.01 -4.41
N THR A 31 -1.35 -15.13 -5.13
CA THR A 31 -1.28 -15.09 -6.60
C THR A 31 -0.53 -16.32 -7.11
N GLU A 32 -0.52 -16.54 -8.41
CA GLU A 32 0.32 -17.57 -9.03
C GLU A 32 1.82 -17.31 -8.87
N TYR A 33 2.23 -16.05 -8.64
CA TYR A 33 3.62 -15.65 -8.40
C TYR A 33 4.08 -15.83 -6.96
N GLY A 34 3.14 -16.00 -6.03
CA GLY A 34 3.39 -16.12 -4.60
C GLY A 34 2.45 -15.26 -3.74
N LYS A 35 2.85 -15.03 -2.50
CA LYS A 35 2.04 -14.31 -1.51
C LYS A 35 2.58 -12.92 -1.25
N ILE A 36 1.67 -11.95 -1.15
CA ILE A 36 1.95 -10.58 -0.73
C ILE A 36 1.23 -10.37 0.60
N VAL A 37 1.94 -9.93 1.64
CA VAL A 37 1.36 -9.59 2.93
C VAL A 37 1.33 -8.07 3.09
N LEU A 38 0.15 -7.52 3.32
CA LEU A 38 -0.10 -6.10 3.55
C LEU A 38 -0.36 -5.85 5.03
N ALA A 39 0.30 -4.86 5.62
CA ALA A 39 -0.03 -4.30 6.93
C ALA A 39 -0.87 -3.04 6.71
N LEU A 40 -2.04 -2.95 7.37
CA LEU A 40 -2.95 -1.81 7.26
C LEU A 40 -2.69 -0.80 8.39
N TYR A 41 -2.73 0.48 8.07
CA TYR A 41 -2.45 1.54 9.03
C TYR A 41 -3.67 1.88 9.90
N GLU A 42 -3.43 2.08 11.20
CA GLU A 42 -4.47 2.49 12.16
C GLU A 42 -4.92 3.93 11.97
N ASN A 43 -4.05 4.79 11.45
CA ASN A 43 -4.33 6.22 11.25
C ASN A 43 -5.12 6.54 9.96
N THR A 44 -5.60 5.50 9.26
CA THR A 44 -6.52 5.61 8.13
C THR A 44 -7.68 4.61 8.31
N PRO A 45 -8.49 4.78 9.38
CA PRO A 45 -9.48 3.78 9.80
C PRO A 45 -10.56 3.51 8.75
N LYS A 46 -11.02 4.53 7.99
CA LYS A 46 -12.07 4.33 6.98
C LYS A 46 -11.60 3.43 5.85
N HIS A 47 -10.39 3.63 5.33
CA HIS A 47 -9.80 2.80 4.28
C HIS A 47 -9.46 1.40 4.80
N ARG A 48 -8.87 1.31 6.01
CA ARG A 48 -8.58 0.04 6.67
C ARG A 48 -9.84 -0.80 6.82
N ASP A 49 -10.90 -0.24 7.43
CA ASP A 49 -12.11 -0.97 7.78
C ASP A 49 -12.88 -1.37 6.51
N ASN A 50 -12.90 -0.51 5.47
CA ASN A 50 -13.45 -0.82 4.16
C ASN A 50 -12.70 -1.99 3.50
N MET A 51 -11.37 -1.95 3.46
CA MET A 51 -10.57 -3.06 2.92
C MET A 51 -10.83 -4.36 3.69
N MET A 52 -10.85 -4.30 5.03
CA MET A 52 -11.13 -5.48 5.86
C MET A 52 -12.53 -6.06 5.61
N LYS A 53 -13.55 -5.19 5.42
CA LYS A 53 -14.91 -5.61 5.05
C LYS A 53 -14.88 -6.37 3.72
N LEU A 54 -14.31 -5.79 2.67
CA LEU A 54 -14.26 -6.42 1.34
C LEU A 54 -13.48 -7.75 1.34
N VAL A 55 -12.41 -7.84 2.15
CA VAL A 55 -11.67 -9.11 2.33
C VAL A 55 -12.50 -10.16 3.04
N LYS A 56 -13.25 -9.81 4.10
CA LYS A 56 -14.18 -10.73 4.80
C LYS A 56 -15.28 -11.22 3.86
N ASP A 57 -15.81 -10.34 3.02
CA ASP A 57 -16.84 -10.64 2.03
C ASP A 57 -16.27 -11.42 0.81
N LYS A 58 -14.96 -11.73 0.80
CA LYS A 58 -14.25 -12.41 -0.29
C LYS A 58 -14.36 -11.67 -1.63
N PHE A 59 -14.58 -10.35 -1.56
CA PHE A 59 -14.77 -9.52 -2.75
C PHE A 59 -13.58 -9.61 -3.72
N TYR A 60 -12.36 -9.61 -3.21
CA TYR A 60 -11.15 -9.63 -4.04
C TYR A 60 -10.80 -10.98 -4.66
N ASP A 61 -11.46 -12.07 -4.25
CA ASP A 61 -11.20 -13.38 -4.82
C ASP A 61 -11.51 -13.38 -6.32
N SER A 62 -10.51 -13.80 -7.11
CA SER A 62 -10.53 -13.84 -8.58
C SER A 62 -10.53 -12.48 -9.29
N THR A 63 -10.41 -11.35 -8.61
CA THR A 63 -10.10 -10.08 -9.27
C THR A 63 -8.66 -10.08 -9.77
N LEU A 64 -8.34 -9.20 -10.73
CA LEU A 64 -7.04 -9.13 -11.37
C LEU A 64 -6.21 -7.95 -10.85
N PHE A 65 -4.88 -8.10 -10.94
CA PHE A 65 -4.01 -6.95 -11.13
C PHE A 65 -4.11 -6.55 -12.60
N HIS A 66 -5.02 -5.62 -12.89
CA HIS A 66 -5.42 -5.25 -14.25
C HIS A 66 -4.55 -4.19 -14.90
N ARG A 67 -3.69 -3.52 -14.12
CA ARG A 67 -2.75 -2.51 -14.60
C ARG A 67 -1.42 -2.65 -13.88
N VAL A 68 -0.33 -2.83 -14.65
CA VAL A 68 1.01 -3.00 -14.10
C VAL A 68 1.99 -2.08 -14.84
N ILE A 69 2.73 -1.27 -14.07
CA ILE A 69 3.71 -0.34 -14.62
C ILE A 69 5.01 -0.48 -13.82
N PRO A 70 6.08 -1.03 -14.41
CA PRO A 70 7.40 -1.03 -13.79
C PRO A 70 7.78 0.38 -13.33
N THR A 71 8.48 0.49 -12.20
CA THR A 71 8.88 1.77 -11.61
C THR A 71 7.75 2.70 -11.17
N PHE A 72 6.48 2.26 -11.24
CA PHE A 72 5.32 3.04 -10.80
C PHE A 72 4.46 2.25 -9.82
N VAL A 73 3.45 1.50 -10.30
CA VAL A 73 2.51 0.75 -9.44
C VAL A 73 2.06 -0.55 -10.09
N ILE A 74 1.52 -1.48 -9.27
CA ILE A 74 0.57 -2.50 -9.71
C ILE A 74 -0.79 -2.16 -9.11
N GLN A 75 -1.86 -2.19 -9.93
CA GLN A 75 -3.21 -1.79 -9.55
C GLN A 75 -4.18 -2.95 -9.78
N GLY A 76 -5.12 -3.13 -8.84
CA GLY A 76 -6.13 -4.18 -8.91
C GLY A 76 -7.40 -3.83 -8.15
N GLY A 77 -8.32 -4.80 -8.06
CA GLY A 77 -9.56 -4.67 -7.29
C GLY A 77 -10.77 -4.17 -8.09
N ASP A 78 -10.66 -4.07 -9.42
CA ASP A 78 -11.81 -3.80 -10.29
C ASP A 78 -12.78 -5.00 -10.25
N PRO A 79 -14.08 -4.81 -9.89
CA PRO A 79 -15.07 -5.89 -9.86
C PRO A 79 -15.29 -6.54 -11.22
N ASP A 80 -15.19 -5.78 -12.32
CA ASP A 80 -15.41 -6.26 -13.68
C ASP A 80 -14.29 -7.20 -14.15
N SER A 81 -13.14 -7.15 -13.47
CA SER A 81 -12.00 -7.99 -13.80
C SER A 81 -12.21 -9.49 -13.51
N LYS A 82 -13.20 -9.85 -12.68
CA LYS A 82 -13.44 -11.27 -12.32
C LYS A 82 -13.80 -12.16 -13.50
N LYS A 83 -14.46 -11.60 -14.49
CA LYS A 83 -14.96 -12.33 -15.69
C LYS A 83 -14.51 -11.63 -16.97
N ALA A 84 -13.46 -10.84 -16.92
CA ALA A 84 -13.00 -10.08 -18.06
C ALA A 84 -12.53 -11.02 -19.19
N ALA A 85 -12.91 -10.69 -20.41
CA ALA A 85 -12.35 -11.32 -21.60
C ALA A 85 -10.88 -10.90 -21.80
N PRO A 86 -10.05 -11.73 -22.45
CA PRO A 86 -8.69 -11.34 -22.81
C PRO A 86 -8.68 -9.99 -23.56
N GLY A 87 -7.82 -9.06 -23.12
CA GLY A 87 -7.70 -7.73 -23.74
C GLY A 87 -8.81 -6.72 -23.41
N GLN A 88 -9.86 -7.11 -22.68
CA GLN A 88 -10.93 -6.18 -22.27
C GLN A 88 -10.35 -5.02 -21.45
N GLY A 89 -10.77 -3.77 -21.74
CA GLY A 89 -10.44 -2.60 -20.92
C GLY A 89 -11.00 -2.73 -19.50
N LEU A 90 -10.20 -2.39 -18.51
CA LEU A 90 -10.53 -2.47 -17.07
C LEU A 90 -10.09 -1.19 -16.36
N GLY A 91 -10.57 -1.01 -15.16
CA GLY A 91 -10.21 0.13 -14.30
C GLY A 91 -11.37 1.09 -14.02
N GLU A 92 -12.52 0.90 -14.66
CA GLU A 92 -13.70 1.75 -14.50
C GLU A 92 -14.75 1.18 -13.53
N GLY A 93 -14.64 -0.14 -13.18
CA GLY A 93 -15.58 -0.78 -12.27
C GLY A 93 -15.51 -0.22 -10.85
N ASP A 94 -16.67 -0.01 -10.22
CA ASP A 94 -16.78 0.44 -8.82
C ASP A 94 -17.90 -0.29 -8.05
N LEU A 95 -18.11 0.10 -6.80
CA LEU A 95 -19.15 -0.47 -5.92
C LEU A 95 -20.30 0.52 -5.63
N GLY A 96 -20.37 1.63 -6.34
CA GLY A 96 -21.41 2.65 -6.17
C GLY A 96 -21.26 3.53 -4.93
N TYR A 97 -20.11 3.48 -4.23
CA TYR A 97 -19.78 4.38 -3.12
C TYR A 97 -18.30 4.73 -3.10
N LYS A 98 -17.95 5.80 -2.40
CA LYS A 98 -16.58 6.29 -2.24
C LYS A 98 -16.18 6.32 -0.77
N VAL A 99 -14.89 6.14 -0.51
CA VAL A 99 -14.31 6.27 0.83
C VAL A 99 -13.76 7.69 0.97
N PRO A 100 -14.23 8.49 1.95
CA PRO A 100 -13.70 9.84 2.19
C PRO A 100 -12.19 9.83 2.38
N ALA A 101 -11.49 10.80 1.81
CA ALA A 101 -10.04 10.89 1.88
C ALA A 101 -9.50 10.89 3.32
N GLU A 102 -8.41 10.17 3.55
CA GLU A 102 -7.64 10.14 4.81
C GLU A 102 -6.16 10.46 4.53
N ILE A 103 -5.94 11.49 3.70
CA ILE A 103 -4.61 11.90 3.27
C ILE A 103 -3.91 12.63 4.42
N ASN A 104 -2.72 12.16 4.79
CA ASN A 104 -1.89 12.77 5.81
C ASN A 104 -0.41 12.75 5.42
N SER A 105 0.41 13.57 6.06
CA SER A 105 1.83 13.73 5.71
C SER A 105 2.74 12.59 6.23
N VAL A 106 2.25 11.78 7.15
CA VAL A 106 3.01 10.65 7.73
C VAL A 106 3.00 9.46 6.77
N ASN A 107 1.86 9.25 6.11
CA ASN A 107 1.69 8.19 5.13
C ASN A 107 2.01 8.74 3.74
N PHE A 108 3.07 8.26 3.12
CA PHE A 108 3.54 8.74 1.82
C PHE A 108 3.88 7.56 0.89
N HIS A 109 3.95 7.82 -0.40
CA HIS A 109 4.07 6.81 -1.45
C HIS A 109 5.50 6.26 -1.60
N ARG A 110 6.10 5.79 -0.50
CA ARG A 110 7.36 5.03 -0.57
C ARG A 110 7.14 3.68 -1.25
N ARG A 111 8.21 3.05 -1.71
CA ARG A 111 8.15 1.68 -2.24
C ARG A 111 7.42 0.74 -1.27
N GLY A 112 6.50 -0.06 -1.81
CA GLY A 112 5.64 -0.96 -1.07
C GLY A 112 4.40 -0.31 -0.44
N ALA A 113 4.22 1.02 -0.50
CA ALA A 113 3.01 1.68 0.00
C ALA A 113 1.76 1.15 -0.70
N LEU A 114 0.70 0.93 0.10
CA LEU A 114 -0.63 0.56 -0.36
C LEU A 114 -1.48 1.82 -0.44
N GLY A 115 -1.85 2.22 -1.64
CA GLY A 115 -2.71 3.37 -1.90
C GLY A 115 -4.08 2.95 -2.46
N MET A 116 -5.09 3.79 -2.24
CA MET A 116 -6.41 3.58 -2.83
C MET A 116 -6.55 4.43 -4.10
N ALA A 117 -7.01 3.82 -5.19
CA ALA A 117 -7.27 4.51 -6.43
C ALA A 117 -8.47 5.46 -6.29
N ARG A 118 -8.60 6.42 -7.17
CA ARG A 118 -9.72 7.35 -7.26
C ARG A 118 -9.88 7.91 -8.67
N ASP A 119 -11.09 8.33 -8.98
CA ASP A 119 -11.37 9.21 -10.11
C ASP A 119 -10.98 10.68 -9.80
N ASN A 120 -11.13 11.54 -10.78
CA ASN A 120 -10.87 12.98 -10.59
C ASN A 120 -12.06 13.65 -9.90
N ASN A 121 -12.03 13.70 -8.56
CA ASN A 121 -13.03 14.41 -7.75
C ASN A 121 -12.35 15.42 -6.80
N PRO A 122 -13.00 16.58 -6.51
CA PRO A 122 -12.42 17.64 -5.67
C PRO A 122 -12.14 17.20 -4.24
N GLU A 123 -12.99 16.33 -3.68
CA GLU A 123 -12.90 15.82 -2.31
C GLU A 123 -11.76 14.83 -2.15
N LYS A 124 -11.14 14.41 -3.27
CA LYS A 124 -10.11 13.34 -3.30
C LYS A 124 -10.59 12.04 -2.64
N ALA A 125 -11.91 11.82 -2.64
CA ALA A 125 -12.50 10.59 -2.15
C ALA A 125 -12.03 9.41 -3.02
N SER A 126 -11.75 8.30 -2.38
CA SER A 126 -11.19 7.11 -3.03
C SER A 126 -12.29 6.20 -3.59
N SER A 127 -11.96 5.42 -4.61
CA SER A 127 -12.74 4.24 -4.99
C SER A 127 -12.92 3.32 -3.78
N ALA A 128 -14.05 2.63 -3.72
CA ALA A 128 -14.28 1.68 -2.62
C ALA A 128 -13.45 0.40 -2.73
N CYS A 129 -13.04 0.02 -3.94
CA CYS A 129 -12.46 -1.31 -4.18
C CYS A 129 -11.10 -1.31 -4.89
N GLN A 130 -10.82 -0.33 -5.74
CA GLN A 130 -9.58 -0.35 -6.51
C GLN A 130 -8.42 0.22 -5.71
N PHE A 131 -7.36 -0.56 -5.57
CA PHE A 131 -6.13 -0.20 -4.85
C PHE A 131 -4.90 -0.39 -5.72
N TYR A 132 -3.79 0.20 -5.30
CA TYR A 132 -2.48 -0.02 -5.91
C TYR A 132 -1.38 -0.22 -4.88
N ILE A 133 -0.34 -0.95 -5.30
CA ILE A 133 0.90 -1.12 -4.54
C ILE A 133 2.01 -0.39 -5.29
N VAL A 134 2.74 0.46 -4.59
CA VAL A 134 3.84 1.23 -5.15
C VAL A 134 5.05 0.36 -5.42
N VAL A 135 5.43 0.23 -6.68
CA VAL A 135 6.72 -0.31 -7.11
C VAL A 135 7.78 0.78 -6.97
N GLY A 136 7.55 1.90 -7.62
CA GLY A 136 8.36 3.10 -7.52
C GLY A 136 9.78 2.99 -8.09
N ARG A 137 10.48 4.11 -8.14
CA ARG A 137 11.91 4.21 -8.45
C ARG A 137 12.61 5.11 -7.44
N LYS A 138 13.93 5.10 -7.44
CA LYS A 138 14.73 6.05 -6.65
C LYS A 138 14.75 7.43 -7.32
N TYR A 139 14.91 8.47 -6.51
CA TYR A 139 14.92 9.87 -6.92
C TYR A 139 16.19 10.56 -6.46
N THR A 140 16.66 11.55 -7.22
CA THR A 140 17.71 12.48 -6.79
C THR A 140 17.10 13.64 -6.00
N ASP A 141 17.94 14.44 -5.32
CA ASP A 141 17.48 15.66 -4.65
C ASP A 141 16.91 16.67 -5.65
N ASP A 142 17.50 16.79 -6.85
CA ASP A 142 17.02 17.70 -7.90
C ASP A 142 15.64 17.29 -8.42
N GLU A 143 15.40 16.00 -8.61
CA GLU A 143 14.08 15.51 -9.01
C GLU A 143 13.03 15.79 -7.92
N LEU A 144 13.38 15.59 -6.64
CA LEU A 144 12.49 15.91 -5.52
C LEU A 144 12.25 17.42 -5.39
N ASN A 145 13.27 18.27 -5.63
CA ASN A 145 13.13 19.71 -5.69
C ASN A 145 12.18 20.14 -6.82
N ASN A 146 12.31 19.53 -8.00
CA ASN A 146 11.44 19.80 -9.15
C ASN A 146 9.97 19.41 -8.84
N ILE A 147 9.74 18.26 -8.20
CA ILE A 147 8.40 17.87 -7.74
C ILE A 147 7.88 18.88 -6.72
N SER A 148 8.70 19.29 -5.74
CA SER A 148 8.34 20.31 -4.75
C SER A 148 7.91 21.62 -5.40
N SER A 149 8.66 22.10 -6.38
CA SER A 149 8.36 23.35 -7.10
C SER A 149 7.05 23.28 -7.88
N LYS A 150 6.78 22.14 -8.53
CA LYS A 150 5.55 21.93 -9.33
C LYS A 150 4.30 21.73 -8.49
N THR A 151 4.42 21.14 -7.31
CA THR A 151 3.27 20.71 -6.48
C THR A 151 3.06 21.56 -5.23
N GLY A 152 4.00 22.45 -4.89
CA GLY A 152 4.02 23.20 -3.64
C GLY A 152 4.35 22.36 -2.41
N ARG A 153 4.66 21.07 -2.60
CA ARG A 153 4.90 20.13 -1.51
C ARG A 153 6.32 20.24 -0.96
N LYS A 154 6.43 20.20 0.38
CA LYS A 154 7.71 20.13 1.07
C LYS A 154 7.94 18.71 1.59
N PHE A 155 8.99 18.04 1.11
CA PHE A 155 9.42 16.74 1.64
C PHE A 155 10.28 16.94 2.89
N THR A 156 9.99 16.18 3.94
CA THR A 156 10.84 16.13 5.14
C THR A 156 12.19 15.47 4.81
N PRO A 157 13.25 15.70 5.61
CA PRO A 157 14.53 15.00 5.44
C PRO A 157 14.39 13.49 5.40
N VAL A 158 13.47 12.92 6.21
CA VAL A 158 13.18 11.48 6.25
C VAL A 158 12.56 11.00 4.94
N GLN A 159 11.55 11.70 4.42
CA GLN A 159 10.92 11.38 3.14
C GLN A 159 11.93 11.44 1.99
N ARG A 160 12.77 12.48 1.94
CA ARG A 160 13.86 12.59 0.95
C ARG A 160 14.80 11.40 1.02
N SER A 161 15.29 11.06 2.22
CA SER A 161 16.17 9.90 2.41
C SER A 161 15.53 8.61 1.90
N ILE A 162 14.26 8.37 2.22
CA ILE A 162 13.53 7.17 1.79
C ILE A 162 13.35 7.15 0.26
N TYR A 163 12.92 8.25 -0.36
CA TYR A 163 12.77 8.31 -1.82
C TYR A 163 14.09 8.13 -2.58
N LYS A 164 15.21 8.57 -1.99
CA LYS A 164 16.55 8.39 -2.55
C LYS A 164 17.07 6.96 -2.41
N THR A 165 16.78 6.29 -1.30
CA THR A 165 17.36 4.97 -0.97
C THR A 165 16.46 3.81 -1.34
N GLN A 166 15.17 3.90 -1.03
CA GLN A 166 14.17 2.85 -1.27
C GLN A 166 13.34 3.12 -2.53
N GLY A 167 13.09 4.39 -2.84
CA GLY A 167 12.24 4.80 -3.96
C GLY A 167 10.78 5.00 -3.56
N GLY A 168 9.94 5.20 -4.58
CA GLY A 168 8.52 5.43 -4.44
C GLY A 168 7.92 6.22 -5.59
N THR A 169 6.79 6.90 -5.32
CA THR A 169 6.07 7.74 -6.29
C THR A 169 5.68 9.09 -5.65
N PRO A 170 6.66 9.97 -5.35
CA PRO A 170 6.46 11.20 -4.56
C PRO A 170 5.45 12.18 -5.18
N HIS A 171 5.19 12.11 -6.47
CA HIS A 171 4.21 12.96 -7.15
C HIS A 171 2.75 12.62 -6.81
N LEU A 172 2.48 11.42 -6.27
CA LEU A 172 1.15 11.01 -5.80
C LEU A 172 0.81 11.52 -4.39
N ASP A 173 1.83 11.90 -3.61
CA ASP A 173 1.62 12.34 -2.24
C ASP A 173 0.64 13.52 -2.14
N GLY A 174 -0.28 13.50 -1.13
CA GLY A 174 -1.33 14.50 -0.91
C GLY A 174 -2.45 14.51 -1.93
N ASN A 175 -2.45 13.56 -2.87
CA ASN A 175 -3.53 13.40 -3.84
C ASN A 175 -4.26 12.06 -3.70
N TYR A 176 -3.66 11.10 -3.01
CA TYR A 176 -4.23 9.77 -2.77
C TYR A 176 -4.01 9.35 -1.32
N THR A 177 -4.95 8.59 -0.76
CA THR A 177 -4.80 8.01 0.57
C THR A 177 -3.87 6.81 0.52
N VAL A 178 -2.81 6.85 1.32
CA VAL A 178 -1.94 5.70 1.62
C VAL A 178 -2.40 5.12 2.94
N TYR A 179 -2.83 3.86 2.95
CA TYR A 179 -3.47 3.23 4.11
C TYR A 179 -2.83 1.92 4.55
N GLY A 180 -1.66 1.60 4.00
CA GLY A 180 -0.91 0.40 4.37
C GLY A 180 0.43 0.30 3.68
N ILE A 181 1.06 -0.85 3.86
CA ILE A 181 2.36 -1.16 3.26
C ILE A 181 2.53 -2.66 3.05
N VAL A 182 3.30 -3.06 2.03
CA VAL A 182 3.78 -4.43 1.87
C VAL A 182 4.77 -4.75 2.99
N GLU A 183 4.47 -5.77 3.78
CA GLU A 183 5.34 -6.28 4.85
C GLU A 183 6.18 -7.47 4.35
N GLU A 184 5.59 -8.34 3.51
CA GLU A 184 6.26 -9.51 2.91
C GLU A 184 5.84 -9.63 1.43
N GLY A 185 6.73 -10.11 0.56
CA GLY A 185 6.41 -10.38 -0.84
C GLY A 185 6.61 -9.19 -1.79
N MET A 186 7.50 -8.26 -1.48
CA MET A 186 7.82 -7.16 -2.39
C MET A 186 8.52 -7.65 -3.67
N ASP A 187 9.21 -8.79 -3.63
CA ASP A 187 9.75 -9.49 -4.81
C ASP A 187 8.64 -10.04 -5.72
N ILE A 188 7.50 -10.43 -5.15
CA ILE A 188 6.32 -10.86 -5.90
C ILE A 188 5.67 -9.65 -6.59
N VAL A 189 5.59 -8.51 -5.91
CA VAL A 189 5.12 -7.25 -6.51
C VAL A 189 5.99 -6.86 -7.70
N ASP A 190 7.32 -7.00 -7.59
CA ASP A 190 8.25 -6.70 -8.69
C ASP A 190 8.07 -7.65 -9.87
N LYS A 191 7.90 -8.95 -9.63
CA LYS A 191 7.61 -9.92 -10.69
C LYS A 191 6.35 -9.52 -11.46
N ILE A 192 5.26 -9.23 -10.74
CA ILE A 192 3.98 -8.79 -11.33
C ILE A 192 4.16 -7.50 -12.13
N ALA A 193 4.89 -6.52 -11.59
CA ALA A 193 5.11 -5.25 -12.27
C ALA A 193 5.89 -5.35 -13.57
N ASN A 194 6.72 -6.38 -13.72
CA ASN A 194 7.57 -6.60 -14.90
C ASN A 194 6.95 -7.56 -15.93
N GLU A 195 5.71 -8.02 -15.73
CA GLU A 195 5.02 -8.83 -16.72
C GLU A 195 4.83 -8.06 -18.04
N ALA A 196 4.82 -8.81 -19.14
CA ALA A 196 4.47 -8.27 -20.46
C ALA A 196 3.06 -7.68 -20.42
N ARG A 197 2.88 -6.52 -21.04
CA ARG A 197 1.64 -5.76 -20.98
C ARG A 197 1.36 -5.06 -22.30
N ASN A 198 0.09 -4.83 -22.57
CA ASN A 198 -0.38 -4.07 -23.72
C ASN A 198 -0.15 -2.54 -23.55
N PRO A 199 -0.40 -1.71 -24.58
CA PRO A 199 -0.24 -0.26 -24.49
C PRO A 199 -1.11 0.45 -23.43
N ALA A 200 -2.16 -0.22 -22.91
CA ALA A 200 -2.99 0.28 -21.82
C ALA A 200 -2.50 -0.20 -20.43
N ASP A 201 -1.26 -0.70 -20.34
CA ASP A 201 -0.63 -1.24 -19.14
C ASP A 201 -1.34 -2.47 -18.54
N ARG A 202 -2.28 -3.09 -19.25
CA ARG A 202 -2.88 -4.35 -18.84
C ARG A 202 -1.93 -5.51 -19.13
N PRO A 203 -1.64 -6.40 -18.13
CA PRO A 203 -0.87 -7.61 -18.40
C PRO A 203 -1.45 -8.43 -19.55
N ASP A 204 -0.59 -8.93 -20.44
CA ASP A 204 -1.01 -9.81 -21.56
C ASP A 204 -1.59 -11.12 -21.04
N LYS A 205 -1.09 -11.59 -19.90
CA LYS A 205 -1.62 -12.73 -19.15
C LYS A 205 -2.31 -12.23 -17.88
N ASP A 206 -3.55 -12.64 -17.66
CA ASP A 206 -4.31 -12.28 -16.46
C ASP A 206 -3.60 -12.72 -15.17
N ILE A 207 -3.37 -11.79 -14.26
CA ILE A 207 -2.74 -12.02 -12.96
C ILE A 207 -3.81 -11.96 -11.88
N LYS A 208 -4.23 -13.13 -11.39
CA LYS A 208 -5.35 -13.25 -10.45
C LYS A 208 -4.93 -13.12 -9.00
N MET A 209 -5.72 -12.40 -8.22
CA MET A 209 -5.76 -12.53 -6.77
C MET A 209 -6.57 -13.81 -6.45
N ILE A 210 -5.90 -14.95 -6.33
CA ILE A 210 -6.55 -16.27 -6.16
C ILE A 210 -7.38 -16.27 -4.88
N LYS A 211 -6.79 -15.76 -3.78
CA LYS A 211 -7.44 -15.57 -2.49
C LYS A 211 -6.90 -14.33 -1.79
N VAL A 212 -7.79 -13.57 -1.15
CA VAL A 212 -7.40 -12.48 -0.28
C VAL A 212 -8.02 -12.69 1.09
N ARG A 213 -7.21 -12.80 2.14
CA ARG A 213 -7.66 -13.17 3.50
C ARG A 213 -6.99 -12.33 4.57
N MET A 214 -7.72 -12.10 5.66
CA MET A 214 -7.12 -11.59 6.88
C MET A 214 -6.05 -12.57 7.39
N LYS A 215 -4.84 -12.08 7.67
CA LYS A 215 -3.80 -12.90 8.31
C LYS A 215 -4.19 -13.11 9.78
N LYS A 216 -4.34 -14.38 10.20
CA LYS A 216 -4.69 -14.70 11.60
C LYS A 216 -3.63 -14.14 12.54
N LYS A 217 -4.05 -13.39 13.56
CA LYS A 217 -3.17 -12.97 14.67
C LYS A 217 -2.67 -14.22 15.38
N LYS A 218 -1.37 -14.40 15.56
CA LYS A 218 -0.86 -15.48 16.42
C LYS A 218 -1.36 -15.20 17.84
N LYS A 219 -2.22 -16.06 18.39
CA LYS A 219 -2.52 -16.04 19.83
C LYS A 219 -1.22 -16.39 20.55
N PHE A 220 -0.61 -15.43 21.25
CA PHE A 220 0.38 -15.76 22.26
C PHE A 220 -0.39 -16.42 23.41
N LEU A 221 -0.26 -17.74 23.56
CA LEU A 221 -0.59 -18.42 24.81
C LEU A 221 0.50 -18.00 25.81
N LEU A 222 0.14 -17.11 26.73
CA LEU A 222 0.91 -16.90 27.95
C LEU A 222 0.69 -18.18 28.80
N PHE A 223 1.72 -19.00 28.89
CA PHE A 223 1.83 -20.05 29.90
C PHE A 223 2.38 -19.46 31.18
#